data_78e99e9fdd893679edd7458bc4ea7af1
#
_entry.id   78e99e9fdd893679edd7458bc4ea7af1
#
_cell.length_a   1.000
_cell.length_b   1.000
_cell.length_c   1.000
_cell.angle_alpha   90.00
_cell.angle_beta   90.00
_cell.angle_gamma   90.00
#
_symmetry.space_group_name_H-M   'P 1'
#
loop_
_entity.id
_entity.type
_entity.pdbx_description
1 polymer ?
#
loop_
_entity_poly.entity_id
_entity_poly.type
_entity_poly.pdbx_seq_one_letter_code
_entity_poly.pdbx_strand_id
1 'polypeptide(L)'
;MPATNYVPMVIEQSGRGERAYDIFSRLLKERIIFIGDTIEDTMANLIIAQLLFLESEDPERDIYLYINSPGGVVTAGLAIYDTMQYLKAPVSTICVGQAASMGAVLLAAGAKGKRYALPNSRIMIHQGSGGFRGNTPDVMIQVKELETLVDKLMKIIARHSGQDVEKVKRDVDRDRFMSAEEAKTYGLIDDIFVGKDSLISLAKEDAKVREPVAVR
;
A
#
# COMPACT_ATOMS: atom_id res chain seq x y z
N MET A 1 28.01 -5.96 10.84
CA MET A 1 27.10 -5.88 11.99
C MET A 1 25.73 -5.56 11.44
N PRO A 2 24.64 -6.27 11.78
CA PRO A 2 23.32 -5.84 11.37
C PRO A 2 23.06 -4.46 11.99
N ALA A 3 22.64 -3.52 11.16
CA ALA A 3 22.21 -2.21 11.64
C ALA A 3 21.01 -2.45 12.56
N THR A 4 21.17 -2.20 13.85
CA THR A 4 20.07 -2.14 14.79
C THR A 4 19.21 -0.95 14.35
N ASN A 5 18.06 -1.21 13.74
CA ASN A 5 17.10 -0.18 13.43
C ASN A 5 16.60 0.42 14.76
N TYR A 6 17.22 1.51 15.19
CA TYR A 6 16.71 2.28 16.32
C TYR A 6 15.41 2.94 15.88
N VAL A 7 14.30 2.45 16.41
CA VAL A 7 13.01 3.13 16.25
C VAL A 7 12.97 4.30 17.23
N PRO A 8 12.89 5.55 16.78
CA PRO A 8 12.87 6.72 17.65
C PRO A 8 11.64 6.72 18.57
N MET A 9 11.83 7.15 19.82
CA MET A 9 10.75 7.37 20.78
C MET A 9 10.32 8.84 20.76
N VAL A 10 9.03 9.07 20.82
CA VAL A 10 8.41 10.40 20.91
C VAL A 10 7.68 10.51 22.24
N ILE A 11 7.88 11.60 22.97
CA ILE A 11 7.18 11.90 24.23
C ILE A 11 6.09 12.91 23.93
N GLU A 12 4.84 12.54 24.18
CA GLU A 12 3.67 13.40 24.07
C GLU A 12 3.24 13.87 25.48
N GLN A 13 3.20 15.18 25.68
CA GLN A 13 2.69 15.76 26.93
C GLN A 13 1.19 16.03 26.79
N SER A 14 0.41 15.54 27.74
CA SER A 14 -1.01 15.80 27.83
C SER A 14 -1.36 16.31 29.23
N GLY A 15 -2.54 16.92 29.39
CA GLY A 15 -3.01 17.34 30.73
C GLY A 15 -3.15 16.21 31.76
N ARG A 16 -2.93 14.93 31.35
CA ARG A 16 -2.95 13.72 32.20
C ARG A 16 -1.56 13.12 32.42
N GLY A 17 -0.49 13.81 31.98
CA GLY A 17 0.90 13.34 32.09
C GLY A 17 1.60 13.09 30.78
N GLU A 18 2.83 12.55 30.84
CA GLU A 18 3.65 12.20 29.69
C GLU A 18 3.40 10.75 29.24
N ARG A 19 3.33 10.56 27.92
CA ARG A 19 3.29 9.22 27.30
C ARG A 19 4.37 9.09 26.25
N ALA A 20 5.14 8.02 26.33
CA ALA A 20 6.14 7.67 25.33
C ALA A 20 5.53 6.72 24.31
N TYR A 21 5.78 7.00 23.02
CA TYR A 21 5.41 6.15 21.89
C TYR A 21 6.64 5.93 21.02
N ASP A 22 6.79 4.78 20.40
CA ASP A 22 7.64 4.70 19.23
C ASP A 22 7.00 5.48 18.07
N ILE A 23 7.83 5.89 17.08
CA ILE A 23 7.35 6.77 16.00
C ILE A 23 6.22 6.12 15.18
N PHE A 24 6.26 4.81 14.94
CA PHE A 24 5.23 4.13 14.16
C PHE A 24 3.91 4.03 14.95
N SER A 25 3.97 3.71 16.24
CA SER A 25 2.80 3.75 17.13
C SER A 25 2.19 5.15 17.22
N ARG A 26 3.03 6.20 17.20
CA ARG A 26 2.54 7.58 17.18
C ARG A 26 1.84 7.92 15.86
N LEU A 27 2.41 7.50 14.74
CA LEU A 27 1.82 7.70 13.41
C LEU A 27 0.53 6.89 13.23
N LEU A 28 0.45 5.68 13.80
CA LEU A 28 -0.77 4.87 13.78
C LEU A 28 -1.97 5.59 14.42
N LYS A 29 -1.77 6.39 15.46
CA LYS A 29 -2.83 7.25 16.05
C LYS A 29 -3.39 8.25 15.04
N GLU A 30 -2.59 8.67 14.06
CA GLU A 30 -3.03 9.52 12.94
C GLU A 30 -3.52 8.70 11.74
N ARG A 31 -3.75 7.39 11.94
CA ARG A 31 -4.19 6.42 10.94
C ARG A 31 -3.20 6.22 9.79
N ILE A 32 -1.92 6.41 10.07
CA ILE A 32 -0.81 6.25 9.11
C ILE A 32 -0.11 4.92 9.36
N ILE A 33 0.00 4.12 8.30
CA ILE A 33 0.70 2.84 8.25
C ILE A 33 1.81 2.92 7.21
N PHE A 34 2.94 2.23 7.47
CA PHE A 34 4.07 2.17 6.53
C PHE A 34 4.35 0.75 6.05
N ILE A 35 4.49 0.60 4.73
CA ILE A 35 5.17 -0.54 4.08
C ILE A 35 6.52 0.00 3.61
N GLY A 36 7.56 -0.15 4.44
CA GLY A 36 8.87 0.48 4.25
C GLY A 36 9.98 -0.49 3.84
N ASP A 37 9.68 -1.75 3.51
CA ASP A 37 10.66 -2.78 3.19
C ASP A 37 10.04 -3.85 2.27
N THR A 38 10.74 -4.97 2.09
CA THR A 38 10.25 -6.15 1.37
C THR A 38 8.99 -6.71 2.03
N ILE A 39 7.99 -7.04 1.23
CA ILE A 39 6.73 -7.61 1.70
C ILE A 39 6.92 -9.09 1.99
N GLU A 40 6.89 -9.43 3.27
CA GLU A 40 7.02 -10.79 3.80
C GLU A 40 5.86 -11.10 4.76
N ASP A 41 5.67 -12.37 5.12
CA ASP A 41 4.54 -12.81 5.96
C ASP A 41 4.47 -12.07 7.29
N THR A 42 5.61 -11.83 7.96
CA THR A 42 5.65 -11.10 9.23
C THR A 42 5.18 -9.66 9.07
N MET A 43 5.67 -8.96 8.04
CA MET A 43 5.22 -7.60 7.75
C MET A 43 3.75 -7.58 7.39
N ALA A 44 3.29 -8.51 6.54
CA ALA A 44 1.89 -8.58 6.12
C ALA A 44 0.95 -8.73 7.32
N ASN A 45 1.27 -9.64 8.25
CA ASN A 45 0.48 -9.83 9.47
C ASN A 45 0.41 -8.55 10.33
N LEU A 46 1.51 -7.80 10.46
CA LEU A 46 1.52 -6.53 11.18
C LEU A 46 0.67 -5.45 10.49
N ILE A 47 0.76 -5.34 9.17
CA ILE A 47 -0.06 -4.39 8.39
C ILE A 47 -1.54 -4.73 8.51
N ILE A 48 -1.89 -6.01 8.37
CA ILE A 48 -3.28 -6.49 8.52
C ILE A 48 -3.82 -6.17 9.91
N ALA A 49 -3.04 -6.45 10.97
CA ALA A 49 -3.45 -6.14 12.35
C ALA A 49 -3.69 -4.64 12.56
N GLN A 50 -2.83 -3.78 11.99
CA GLN A 50 -3.01 -2.33 12.05
C GLN A 50 -4.24 -1.87 11.26
N LEU A 51 -4.49 -2.42 10.07
CA LEU A 51 -5.67 -2.13 9.27
C LEU A 51 -6.96 -2.48 10.02
N LEU A 52 -7.04 -3.69 10.59
CA LEU A 52 -8.19 -4.14 11.36
C LEU A 52 -8.40 -3.32 12.64
N PHE A 53 -7.32 -2.95 13.32
CA PHE A 53 -7.38 -2.07 14.49
C PHE A 53 -7.98 -0.72 14.14
N LEU A 54 -7.50 -0.07 13.08
CA LEU A 54 -8.01 1.24 12.63
C LEU A 54 -9.45 1.17 12.12
N GLU A 55 -9.84 0.07 11.48
CA GLU A 55 -11.24 -0.19 11.12
C GLU A 55 -12.14 -0.24 12.36
N SER A 56 -11.69 -0.93 13.41
CA SER A 56 -12.46 -1.06 14.66
C SER A 56 -12.60 0.25 15.43
N GLU A 57 -11.63 1.17 15.28
CA GLU A 57 -11.65 2.49 15.91
C GLU A 57 -12.65 3.44 15.22
N ASP A 58 -12.61 3.48 13.89
CA ASP A 58 -13.50 4.34 13.09
C ASP A 58 -13.53 3.87 11.63
N PRO A 59 -14.58 3.18 11.18
CA PRO A 59 -14.71 2.66 9.82
C PRO A 59 -15.01 3.74 8.76
N GLU A 60 -15.35 4.96 9.17
CA GLU A 60 -15.73 6.05 8.24
C GLU A 60 -14.53 6.95 7.88
N ARG A 61 -13.41 6.81 8.60
CA ARG A 61 -12.22 7.62 8.38
C ARG A 61 -11.20 6.90 7.52
N ASP A 62 -10.53 7.67 6.68
CA ASP A 62 -9.46 7.17 5.83
C ASP A 62 -8.29 6.59 6.64
N ILE A 63 -7.71 5.52 6.10
CA ILE A 63 -6.43 4.95 6.52
C ILE A 63 -5.39 5.34 5.47
N TYR A 64 -4.24 5.84 5.89
CA TYR A 64 -3.17 6.29 5.00
C TYR A 64 -2.04 5.26 4.97
N LEU A 65 -1.89 4.57 3.84
CA LEU A 65 -0.87 3.53 3.64
C LEU A 65 0.28 4.10 2.80
N TYR A 66 1.40 4.41 3.46
CA TYR A 66 2.62 4.87 2.82
C TYR A 66 3.45 3.68 2.35
N ILE A 67 3.87 3.71 1.08
CA ILE A 67 4.55 2.59 0.43
C ILE A 67 5.93 3.04 -0.08
N ASN A 68 6.97 2.40 0.45
CA ASN A 68 8.34 2.45 -0.04
C ASN A 68 8.91 1.02 -0.06
N SER A 69 8.52 0.24 -1.06
CA SER A 69 8.78 -1.19 -1.09
C SER A 69 9.21 -1.67 -2.48
N PRO A 70 10.20 -2.58 -2.55
CA PRO A 70 10.56 -3.28 -3.78
C PRO A 70 9.55 -4.36 -4.19
N GLY A 71 8.51 -4.61 -3.37
CA GLY A 71 7.62 -5.76 -3.49
C GLY A 71 8.01 -6.91 -2.58
N GLY A 72 7.67 -8.14 -2.95
CA GLY A 72 8.00 -9.32 -2.14
C GLY A 72 7.08 -10.51 -2.40
N VAL A 73 6.78 -11.26 -1.36
CA VAL A 73 6.01 -12.51 -1.43
C VAL A 73 4.57 -12.23 -1.86
N VAL A 74 4.15 -12.87 -2.96
CA VAL A 74 2.83 -12.63 -3.57
C VAL A 74 1.69 -12.93 -2.62
N THR A 75 1.73 -14.07 -1.90
CA THR A 75 0.68 -14.45 -0.96
C THR A 75 0.57 -13.51 0.22
N ALA A 76 1.70 -13.02 0.75
CA ALA A 76 1.74 -12.00 1.80
C ALA A 76 1.10 -10.68 1.32
N GLY A 77 1.44 -10.23 0.11
CA GLY A 77 0.84 -9.05 -0.48
C GLY A 77 -0.64 -9.20 -0.80
N LEU A 78 -1.08 -10.37 -1.26
CA LEU A 78 -2.50 -10.65 -1.49
C LEU A 78 -3.30 -10.64 -0.18
N ALA A 79 -2.72 -11.08 0.94
CA ALA A 79 -3.37 -11.00 2.24
C ALA A 79 -3.61 -9.54 2.67
N ILE A 80 -2.64 -8.64 2.44
CA ILE A 80 -2.84 -7.19 2.65
C ILE A 80 -3.91 -6.66 1.69
N TYR A 81 -3.80 -7.00 0.39
CA TYR A 81 -4.74 -6.58 -0.63
C TYR A 81 -6.19 -6.93 -0.28
N ASP A 82 -6.44 -8.20 0.02
CA ASP A 82 -7.78 -8.68 0.35
C ASP A 82 -8.31 -7.98 1.62
N THR A 83 -7.46 -7.73 2.62
CA THR A 83 -7.83 -6.95 3.80
C THR A 83 -8.22 -5.53 3.43
N MET A 84 -7.42 -4.82 2.62
CA MET A 84 -7.75 -3.46 2.14
C MET A 84 -9.11 -3.41 1.43
N GLN A 85 -9.44 -4.46 0.64
CA GLN A 85 -10.72 -4.50 -0.09
C GLN A 85 -11.90 -4.91 0.82
N TYR A 86 -11.64 -5.60 1.93
CA TYR A 86 -12.66 -6.06 2.87
C TYR A 86 -13.13 -4.96 3.82
N LEU A 87 -12.25 -4.01 4.16
CA LEU A 87 -12.55 -2.91 5.09
C LEU A 87 -13.60 -1.94 4.52
N LYS A 88 -14.39 -1.32 5.41
CA LYS A 88 -15.26 -0.19 5.08
C LYS A 88 -14.47 1.12 5.02
N ALA A 89 -13.50 1.28 5.93
CA ALA A 89 -12.62 2.45 5.95
C ALA A 89 -11.87 2.56 4.62
N PRO A 90 -11.95 3.69 3.90
CA PRO A 90 -11.18 3.89 2.68
C PRO A 90 -9.68 3.86 2.96
N VAL A 91 -8.94 3.06 2.19
CA VAL A 91 -7.47 3.04 2.28
C VAL A 91 -6.89 3.95 1.20
N SER A 92 -6.34 5.08 1.62
CA SER A 92 -5.56 5.97 0.76
C SER A 92 -4.13 5.45 0.65
N THR A 93 -3.58 5.33 -0.55
CA THR A 93 -2.23 4.80 -0.79
C THR A 93 -1.30 5.90 -1.31
N ILE A 94 -0.09 5.97 -0.77
CA ILE A 94 0.88 7.01 -1.11
C ILE A 94 2.25 6.37 -1.37
N CYS A 95 2.74 6.45 -2.61
CA CYS A 95 4.11 6.04 -2.93
C CYS A 95 5.12 7.11 -2.51
N VAL A 96 6.07 6.72 -1.65
CA VAL A 96 7.23 7.54 -1.27
C VAL A 96 8.50 6.75 -1.63
N GLY A 97 9.35 7.29 -2.52
CA GLY A 97 10.52 6.58 -3.03
C GLY A 97 10.15 5.57 -4.11
N GLN A 98 9.72 4.36 -3.75
CA GLN A 98 9.34 3.36 -4.74
C GLN A 98 8.14 2.50 -4.33
N ALA A 99 7.39 2.07 -5.34
CA ALA A 99 6.41 1.01 -5.22
C ALA A 99 6.62 0.04 -6.40
N ALA A 100 7.29 -1.07 -6.14
CA ALA A 100 7.65 -2.03 -7.19
C ALA A 100 6.94 -3.38 -6.99
N SER A 101 6.65 -4.09 -8.09
CA SER A 101 6.10 -5.45 -8.05
C SER A 101 4.83 -5.50 -7.17
N MET A 102 4.80 -6.32 -6.12
CA MET A 102 3.69 -6.39 -5.18
C MET A 102 3.38 -5.04 -4.50
N GLY A 103 4.40 -4.17 -4.30
CA GLY A 103 4.21 -2.81 -3.81
C GLY A 103 3.38 -1.94 -4.77
N ALA A 104 3.57 -2.09 -6.09
CA ALA A 104 2.77 -1.39 -7.09
C ALA A 104 1.32 -1.90 -7.13
N VAL A 105 1.11 -3.20 -6.89
CA VAL A 105 -0.23 -3.78 -6.77
C VAL A 105 -0.98 -3.17 -5.59
N LEU A 106 -0.33 -3.07 -4.41
CA LEU A 106 -0.93 -2.47 -3.22
C LEU A 106 -1.18 -0.97 -3.41
N LEU A 107 -0.27 -0.25 -4.09
CA LEU A 107 -0.46 1.17 -4.44
C LEU A 107 -1.72 1.36 -5.28
N ALA A 108 -1.86 0.56 -6.35
CA ALA A 108 -3.02 0.63 -7.25
C ALA A 108 -4.32 0.20 -6.57
N ALA A 109 -4.25 -0.62 -5.51
CA ALA A 109 -5.39 -1.16 -4.77
C ALA A 109 -6.05 -0.18 -3.79
N GLY A 110 -5.49 1.01 -3.61
CA GLY A 110 -6.09 2.08 -2.81
C GLY A 110 -7.49 2.48 -3.30
N ALA A 111 -8.24 3.14 -2.44
CA ALA A 111 -9.57 3.65 -2.77
C ALA A 111 -9.49 4.60 -3.98
N LYS A 112 -10.45 4.48 -4.90
CA LYS A 112 -10.48 5.29 -6.11
C LYS A 112 -10.52 6.78 -5.78
N GLY A 113 -9.65 7.56 -6.43
CA GLY A 113 -9.46 8.99 -6.16
C GLY A 113 -8.51 9.28 -4.98
N LYS A 114 -7.98 8.23 -4.31
CA LYS A 114 -7.13 8.35 -3.12
C LYS A 114 -5.81 7.59 -3.24
N ARG A 115 -5.30 7.44 -4.47
CA ARG A 115 -4.02 6.79 -4.78
C ARG A 115 -3.03 7.82 -5.26
N TYR A 116 -1.91 7.96 -4.57
CA TYR A 116 -0.99 9.07 -4.79
C TYR A 116 0.46 8.62 -4.91
N ALA A 117 1.29 9.49 -5.48
CA ALA A 117 2.74 9.37 -5.44
C ALA A 117 3.40 10.72 -5.21
N LEU A 118 4.60 10.73 -4.61
CA LEU A 118 5.44 11.91 -4.61
C LEU A 118 6.11 12.09 -5.99
N PRO A 119 6.50 13.33 -6.38
CA PRO A 119 6.96 13.62 -7.75
C PRO A 119 8.15 12.79 -8.23
N ASN A 120 9.05 12.42 -7.34
CA ASN A 120 10.26 11.65 -7.65
C ASN A 120 10.11 10.14 -7.39
N SER A 121 8.91 9.68 -7.07
CA SER A 121 8.64 8.26 -6.82
C SER A 121 8.76 7.44 -8.10
N ARG A 122 9.21 6.18 -7.95
CA ARG A 122 9.29 5.21 -9.04
C ARG A 122 8.29 4.09 -8.79
N ILE A 123 7.49 3.81 -9.79
CA ILE A 123 6.53 2.72 -9.78
C ILE A 123 6.99 1.68 -10.79
N MET A 124 6.97 0.40 -10.43
CA MET A 124 7.39 -0.67 -11.32
C MET A 124 6.41 -1.83 -11.28
N ILE A 125 5.97 -2.26 -12.45
CA ILE A 125 5.16 -3.46 -12.65
C ILE A 125 5.94 -4.47 -13.50
N HIS A 126 5.82 -5.73 -13.15
CA HIS A 126 6.36 -6.84 -13.90
C HIS A 126 5.58 -8.13 -13.62
N GLN A 127 5.80 -9.16 -14.44
CA GLN A 127 5.30 -10.49 -14.11
C GLN A 127 6.05 -11.07 -12.91
N GLY A 128 5.36 -11.85 -12.07
CA GLY A 128 5.99 -12.50 -10.92
C GLY A 128 7.12 -13.43 -11.34
N SER A 129 8.12 -13.55 -10.47
CA SER A 129 9.21 -14.50 -10.62
C SER A 129 9.25 -15.48 -9.44
N GLY A 130 9.72 -16.69 -9.66
CA GLY A 130 9.88 -17.69 -8.61
C GLY A 130 10.96 -18.71 -8.97
N GLY A 131 11.52 -19.37 -7.95
CA GLY A 131 12.43 -20.48 -8.10
C GLY A 131 11.90 -21.68 -7.31
N PHE A 132 11.98 -22.87 -7.90
CA PHE A 132 11.43 -24.09 -7.31
C PHE A 132 12.49 -25.16 -7.19
N ARG A 133 12.39 -26.00 -6.14
CA ARG A 133 13.22 -27.17 -5.92
C ARG A 133 12.35 -28.34 -5.49
N GLY A 134 12.68 -29.54 -5.95
CA GLY A 134 11.96 -30.76 -5.58
C GLY A 134 11.95 -31.78 -6.71
N ASN A 135 11.10 -32.80 -6.56
CA ASN A 135 10.84 -33.77 -7.60
C ASN A 135 10.06 -33.13 -8.75
N THR A 136 10.26 -33.63 -9.98
CA THR A 136 9.61 -33.05 -11.17
C THR A 136 8.09 -32.84 -11.03
N PRO A 137 7.29 -33.81 -10.53
CA PRO A 137 5.87 -33.60 -10.36
C PRO A 137 5.53 -32.44 -9.41
N ASP A 138 6.24 -32.32 -8.29
CA ASP A 138 6.02 -31.24 -7.31
C ASP A 138 6.39 -29.88 -7.88
N VAL A 139 7.50 -29.80 -8.63
CA VAL A 139 7.93 -28.57 -9.32
C VAL A 139 6.87 -28.13 -10.33
N MET A 140 6.28 -29.05 -11.09
CA MET A 140 5.22 -28.73 -12.05
C MET A 140 3.94 -28.20 -11.37
N ILE A 141 3.61 -28.71 -10.19
CA ILE A 141 2.50 -28.19 -9.37
C ILE A 141 2.79 -26.76 -8.94
N GLN A 142 4.01 -26.47 -8.45
CA GLN A 142 4.42 -25.13 -8.01
C GLN A 142 4.47 -24.13 -9.18
N VAL A 143 4.91 -24.55 -10.37
CA VAL A 143 4.87 -23.71 -11.58
C VAL A 143 3.43 -23.33 -11.92
N LYS A 144 2.50 -24.30 -11.91
CA LYS A 144 1.09 -24.02 -12.18
C LYS A 144 0.45 -23.09 -11.17
N GLU A 145 0.82 -23.21 -9.90
CA GLU A 145 0.37 -22.28 -8.85
C GLU A 145 0.90 -20.87 -9.09
N LEU A 146 2.19 -20.73 -9.44
CA LEU A 146 2.76 -19.43 -9.79
C LEU A 146 2.02 -18.80 -10.99
N GLU A 147 1.74 -19.56 -12.05
CA GLU A 147 0.94 -19.06 -13.19
C GLU A 147 -0.44 -18.55 -12.74
N THR A 148 -1.09 -19.28 -11.83
CA THR A 148 -2.39 -18.89 -11.26
C THR A 148 -2.30 -17.57 -10.50
N LEU A 149 -1.27 -17.40 -9.66
CA LEU A 149 -1.04 -16.19 -8.90
C LEU A 149 -0.70 -15.00 -9.81
N VAL A 150 0.14 -15.21 -10.81
CA VAL A 150 0.49 -14.17 -11.81
C VAL A 150 -0.75 -13.71 -12.55
N ASP A 151 -1.58 -14.61 -13.06
CA ASP A 151 -2.83 -14.24 -13.76
C ASP A 151 -3.78 -13.45 -12.83
N LYS A 152 -3.86 -13.83 -11.56
CA LYS A 152 -4.61 -13.08 -10.55
C LYS A 152 -4.10 -11.65 -10.37
N LEU A 153 -2.77 -11.46 -10.26
CA LEU A 153 -2.17 -10.13 -10.14
C LEU A 153 -2.42 -9.26 -11.37
N MET A 154 -2.33 -9.84 -12.58
CA MET A 154 -2.64 -9.11 -13.82
C MET A 154 -4.09 -8.61 -13.85
N LYS A 155 -5.04 -9.44 -13.43
CA LYS A 155 -6.45 -9.06 -13.29
C LYS A 155 -6.67 -7.97 -12.24
N ILE A 156 -5.94 -8.01 -11.13
CA ILE A 156 -5.99 -6.97 -10.09
C ILE A 156 -5.47 -5.64 -10.66
N ILE A 157 -4.29 -5.64 -11.29
CA ILE A 157 -3.73 -4.44 -11.92
C ILE A 157 -4.69 -3.87 -12.97
N ALA A 158 -5.23 -4.71 -13.86
CA ALA A 158 -6.19 -4.31 -14.88
C ALA A 158 -7.44 -3.66 -14.28
N ARG A 159 -8.01 -4.29 -13.24
CA ARG A 159 -9.19 -3.79 -12.52
C ARG A 159 -8.97 -2.39 -11.94
N HIS A 160 -7.85 -2.17 -11.26
CA HIS A 160 -7.59 -0.92 -10.57
C HIS A 160 -7.07 0.20 -11.47
N SER A 161 -6.33 -0.15 -12.53
CA SER A 161 -5.81 0.82 -13.50
C SER A 161 -6.80 1.18 -14.60
N GLY A 162 -7.86 0.38 -14.79
CA GLY A 162 -8.79 0.53 -15.93
C GLY A 162 -8.21 0.08 -17.28
N GLN A 163 -7.06 -0.59 -17.27
CA GLN A 163 -6.44 -1.13 -18.47
C GLN A 163 -7.06 -2.49 -18.85
N ASP A 164 -6.98 -2.83 -20.13
CA ASP A 164 -7.32 -4.17 -20.60
C ASP A 164 -6.33 -5.22 -20.07
N VAL A 165 -6.81 -6.41 -19.66
CA VAL A 165 -5.99 -7.47 -19.07
C VAL A 165 -4.89 -7.93 -20.01
N GLU A 166 -5.16 -8.09 -21.29
CA GLU A 166 -4.17 -8.52 -22.27
C GLU A 166 -3.12 -7.43 -22.53
N LYS A 167 -3.51 -6.16 -22.40
CA LYS A 167 -2.55 -5.06 -22.42
C LYS A 167 -1.64 -5.12 -21.20
N VAL A 168 -2.20 -5.33 -19.99
CA VAL A 168 -1.40 -5.47 -18.77
C VAL A 168 -0.41 -6.62 -18.90
N LYS A 169 -0.83 -7.81 -19.38
CA LYS A 169 0.04 -8.96 -19.61
C LYS A 169 1.23 -8.64 -20.52
N ARG A 170 1.00 -7.90 -21.59
CA ARG A 170 2.10 -7.46 -22.48
C ARG A 170 3.03 -6.46 -21.80
N ASP A 171 2.44 -5.51 -21.04
CA ASP A 171 3.18 -4.43 -20.40
C ASP A 171 4.07 -4.92 -19.25
N VAL A 172 3.73 -6.04 -18.60
CA VAL A 172 4.48 -6.63 -17.49
C VAL A 172 5.43 -7.77 -17.89
N ASP A 173 5.51 -8.09 -19.17
CA ASP A 173 6.42 -9.16 -19.69
C ASP A 173 7.88 -8.89 -19.30
N ARG A 174 8.26 -7.63 -19.16
CA ARG A 174 9.54 -7.15 -18.63
C ARG A 174 9.29 -6.07 -17.59
N ASP A 175 10.32 -5.76 -16.80
CA ASP A 175 10.28 -4.69 -15.82
C ASP A 175 9.87 -3.38 -16.50
N ARG A 176 8.72 -2.86 -16.11
CA ARG A 176 8.20 -1.60 -16.58
C ARG A 176 8.25 -0.55 -15.48
N PHE A 177 9.29 0.26 -15.51
CA PHE A 177 9.45 1.40 -14.62
C PHE A 177 8.68 2.62 -15.13
N MET A 178 8.00 3.29 -14.23
CA MET A 178 7.19 4.49 -14.49
C MET A 178 7.55 5.60 -13.52
N SER A 179 7.57 6.85 -14.02
CA SER A 179 7.49 8.06 -13.19
C SER A 179 6.10 8.18 -12.56
N ALA A 180 5.93 9.13 -11.64
CA ALA A 180 4.62 9.41 -11.06
C ALA A 180 3.60 9.83 -12.14
N GLU A 181 4.01 10.66 -13.13
CA GLU A 181 3.17 11.10 -14.25
C GLU A 181 2.76 9.94 -15.16
N GLU A 182 3.70 9.05 -15.48
CA GLU A 182 3.44 7.85 -16.28
C GLU A 182 2.49 6.90 -15.54
N ALA A 183 2.67 6.71 -14.23
CA ALA A 183 1.81 5.88 -13.38
C ALA A 183 0.38 6.45 -13.28
N LYS A 184 0.24 7.79 -13.19
CA LYS A 184 -1.05 8.48 -13.25
C LYS A 184 -1.72 8.27 -14.61
N THR A 185 -1.00 8.44 -15.70
CA THR A 185 -1.50 8.21 -17.06
C THR A 185 -1.90 6.75 -17.29
N TYR A 186 -1.16 5.81 -16.70
CA TYR A 186 -1.46 4.39 -16.76
C TYR A 186 -2.69 4.02 -15.91
N GLY A 187 -3.01 4.79 -14.88
CA GLY A 187 -4.13 4.58 -13.97
C GLY A 187 -3.80 3.83 -12.68
N LEU A 188 -2.50 3.66 -12.37
CA LEU A 188 -2.06 3.05 -11.11
C LEU A 188 -2.24 3.99 -9.92
N ILE A 189 -2.20 5.29 -10.16
CA ILE A 189 -2.48 6.34 -9.17
C ILE A 189 -3.47 7.35 -9.73
N ASP A 190 -4.07 8.14 -8.83
CA ASP A 190 -5.05 9.16 -9.19
C ASP A 190 -4.42 10.55 -9.29
N ASP A 191 -3.43 10.86 -8.43
CA ASP A 191 -2.77 12.17 -8.45
C ASP A 191 -1.34 12.14 -7.89
N ILE A 192 -0.63 13.28 -8.02
CA ILE A 192 0.74 13.49 -7.58
C ILE A 192 0.76 14.61 -6.57
N PHE A 193 1.35 14.37 -5.40
CA PHE A 193 1.50 15.39 -4.37
C PHE A 193 2.67 16.33 -4.66
N VAL A 194 2.38 17.51 -5.17
CA VAL A 194 3.37 18.52 -5.59
C VAL A 194 3.45 19.66 -4.57
N GLY A 195 3.69 19.39 -3.29
CA GLY A 195 3.92 20.43 -2.30
C GLY A 195 3.08 20.31 -1.03
N LYS A 196 3.31 21.22 -0.06
CA LYS A 196 2.70 21.20 1.27
C LYS A 196 1.18 21.34 1.25
N ASP A 197 0.63 22.01 0.25
CA ASP A 197 -0.83 22.25 0.17
C ASP A 197 -1.61 20.97 -0.12
N SER A 198 -1.02 20.00 -0.79
CA SER A 198 -1.67 18.72 -1.09
C SER A 198 -1.88 17.84 0.15
N LEU A 199 -0.93 17.83 1.08
CA LEU A 199 -1.05 17.10 2.35
C LEU A 199 -1.99 17.80 3.34
N ILE A 200 -1.96 19.15 3.34
CA ILE A 200 -2.81 19.98 4.19
C ILE A 200 -4.28 19.94 3.70
N SER A 201 -4.51 19.81 2.39
CA SER A 201 -5.88 19.73 1.85
C SER A 201 -6.55 18.43 2.24
N LEU A 202 -5.86 17.28 2.22
CA LEU A 202 -6.41 16.00 2.69
C LEU A 202 -6.77 16.05 4.18
N ALA A 203 -5.88 16.57 5.03
CA ALA A 203 -6.17 16.73 6.46
C ALA A 203 -7.32 17.71 6.76
N LYS A 204 -7.55 18.71 5.88
CA LYS A 204 -8.65 19.67 6.00
C LYS A 204 -9.97 19.11 5.48
N GLU A 205 -9.97 18.25 4.47
CA GLU A 205 -11.17 17.56 4.02
C GLU A 205 -11.67 16.59 5.10
N ASP A 206 -10.78 15.82 5.71
CA ASP A 206 -11.10 14.98 6.87
C ASP A 206 -11.59 15.78 8.08
N ALA A 207 -11.08 17.00 8.29
CA ALA A 207 -11.52 17.87 9.39
C ALA A 207 -12.89 18.51 9.13
N LYS A 208 -13.26 18.82 7.89
CA LYS A 208 -14.58 19.38 7.53
C LYS A 208 -15.72 18.38 7.71
N VAL A 209 -15.43 17.08 7.57
CA VAL A 209 -16.41 16.01 7.86
C VAL A 209 -16.71 15.92 9.38
N ARG A 210 -15.90 16.55 10.24
CA ARG A 210 -15.99 16.47 11.70
C ARG A 210 -16.77 17.62 12.38
N GLU A 211 -17.21 18.65 11.66
CA GLU A 211 -18.07 19.66 12.31
C GLU A 211 -19.44 19.03 12.59
N PRO A 212 -19.82 18.89 13.88
CA PRO A 212 -21.16 18.42 14.20
C PRO A 212 -22.14 19.40 13.61
N VAL A 213 -23.07 18.90 12.79
CA VAL A 213 -24.21 19.67 12.33
C VAL A 213 -24.89 20.25 13.58
N ALA A 214 -24.78 21.55 13.80
CA ALA A 214 -25.45 22.23 14.89
C ALA A 214 -26.94 21.99 14.70
N VAL A 215 -27.52 21.12 15.53
CA VAL A 215 -28.96 20.93 15.62
C VAL A 215 -29.50 22.23 16.18
N ARG A 216 -30.25 22.95 15.34
CA ARG A 216 -31.07 24.11 15.76
C ARG A 216 -32.39 23.63 16.28
#